data_449d17fafe88be34100aeb95ed716b33
#
_entry.id   449d17fafe88be34100aeb95ed716b33
#
_cell.length_a   1.000
_cell.length_b   1.000
_cell.length_c   1.000
_cell.angle_alpha   90.00
_cell.angle_beta   90.00
_cell.angle_gamma   90.00
#
_symmetry.space_group_name_H-M   'P 1'
#
loop_
_entity.id
_entity.type
_entity.pdbx_description
1 polymer ?
#
loop_
_entity_poly.entity_id
_entity_poly.type
_entity_poly.pdbx_seq_one_letter_code
_entity_poly.pdbx_strand_id
1 'polypeptide(L)'
;FVAQARTEVAPDMGILWFGVDDAATSCLTPIYCSASEVPECFREGNGTMLKYSPTSAFWLFNRVTNFAYMRYDMISADIRKVVDAWENGLLEQVAEVDAKAQVPASKQGRNRILTTFSVETAQKLFDRWSKLDKYLLIKYMDGNVKSEHGDVLDYLDGNAGAAHFVENGNGRQIPDKIQFPGYNEKWKRAVG
;
A
#
# COMPACT_ATOMS: atom_id res chain seq x y z
N PHE A 1 4.75 13.07 5.53
CA PHE A 1 3.74 13.85 4.78
C PHE A 1 4.37 14.96 3.97
N VAL A 2 3.65 15.43 2.93
CA VAL A 2 3.99 16.64 2.18
C VAL A 2 2.78 17.59 2.17
N ALA A 3 2.96 18.82 2.62
CA ALA A 3 1.91 19.84 2.56
C ALA A 3 2.07 20.67 1.27
N GLN A 4 1.05 20.66 0.44
CA GLN A 4 1.04 21.37 -0.83
C GLN A 4 0.08 22.57 -0.78
N ALA A 5 0.64 23.76 -0.68
CA ALA A 5 -0.07 25.01 -0.91
C ALA A 5 -0.09 25.31 -2.43
N ARG A 6 -1.25 25.74 -2.95
CA ARG A 6 -1.44 25.98 -4.38
C ARG A 6 -2.07 27.36 -4.60
N THR A 7 -1.47 28.17 -5.45
CA THR A 7 -1.89 29.55 -5.72
C THR A 7 -2.89 29.67 -6.87
N GLU A 8 -2.93 28.65 -7.74
CA GLU A 8 -3.76 28.61 -8.95
C GLU A 8 -5.17 28.06 -8.74
N VAL A 9 -5.48 27.60 -7.52
CA VAL A 9 -6.80 27.10 -7.12
C VAL A 9 -7.31 27.83 -5.87
N ALA A 10 -8.55 27.56 -5.46
CA ALA A 10 -9.10 28.17 -4.26
C ALA A 10 -8.29 27.78 -3.00
N PRO A 11 -8.13 28.67 -2.01
CA PRO A 11 -7.29 28.43 -0.83
C PRO A 11 -7.66 27.19 0.00
N ASP A 12 -8.91 26.76 -0.08
CA ASP A 12 -9.43 25.56 0.59
C ASP A 12 -9.13 24.25 -0.18
N MET A 13 -8.45 24.34 -1.31
CA MET A 13 -8.03 23.20 -2.13
C MET A 13 -6.57 22.78 -1.91
N GLY A 14 -5.91 23.25 -0.85
CA GLY A 14 -4.61 22.73 -0.43
C GLY A 14 -4.68 21.22 -0.15
N ILE A 15 -3.57 20.51 -0.37
CA ILE A 15 -3.50 19.06 -0.18
C ILE A 15 -2.44 18.71 0.87
N LEU A 16 -2.81 17.86 1.81
CA LEU A 16 -1.89 17.11 2.63
C LEU A 16 -1.70 15.73 1.97
N TRP A 17 -0.54 15.50 1.38
CA TRP A 17 -0.13 14.18 0.95
C TRP A 17 0.33 13.41 2.18
N PHE A 18 -0.46 12.44 2.58
CA PHE A 18 -0.29 11.75 3.85
C PHE A 18 0.08 10.28 3.62
N GLY A 19 1.12 9.82 4.30
CA GLY A 19 1.55 8.44 4.36
C GLY A 19 1.66 7.96 5.80
N VAL A 20 1.62 6.66 5.99
CA VAL A 20 1.71 6.00 7.29
C VAL A 20 2.97 5.16 7.32
N ASP A 21 3.66 5.16 8.46
CA ASP A 21 4.84 4.37 8.75
C ASP A 21 6.10 4.79 7.95
N ASP A 22 6.90 3.84 7.49
CA ASP A 22 8.17 4.07 6.81
C ASP A 22 7.99 4.63 5.39
N ALA A 23 8.61 5.77 5.12
CA ALA A 23 8.53 6.43 3.82
C ALA A 23 9.08 5.60 2.64
N ALA A 24 9.94 4.61 2.90
CA ALA A 24 10.52 3.76 1.85
C ALA A 24 9.58 2.64 1.39
N THR A 25 8.67 2.21 2.28
CA THR A 25 7.76 1.08 2.05
C THR A 25 6.29 1.46 2.19
N SER A 26 5.99 2.76 2.22
CA SER A 26 4.65 3.33 2.24
C SER A 26 4.40 4.18 1.01
N CYS A 27 3.18 4.64 0.83
CA CYS A 27 2.85 5.60 -0.22
C CYS A 27 1.94 6.71 0.30
N LEU A 28 1.94 7.81 -0.45
CA LEU A 28 1.16 8.99 -0.12
C LEU A 28 -0.27 8.88 -0.67
N THR A 29 -1.22 9.43 0.07
CA THR A 29 -2.60 9.63 -0.38
C THR A 29 -2.99 11.09 -0.18
N PRO A 30 -3.73 11.71 -1.12
CA PRO A 30 -4.10 13.10 -1.03
C PRO A 30 -5.30 13.30 -0.10
N ILE A 31 -5.12 14.12 0.92
CA ILE A 31 -6.17 14.57 1.81
C ILE A 31 -6.31 16.08 1.61
N TYR A 32 -7.45 16.53 1.08
CA TYR A 32 -7.69 17.96 0.94
C TYR A 32 -7.86 18.64 2.29
N CYS A 33 -7.25 19.82 2.46
CA CYS A 33 -7.29 20.55 3.72
C CYS A 33 -8.71 20.99 4.15
N SER A 34 -9.65 21.03 3.21
CA SER A 34 -11.06 21.31 3.45
C SER A 34 -11.93 20.06 3.67
N ALA A 35 -11.35 18.87 3.69
CA ALA A 35 -12.10 17.66 3.98
C ALA A 35 -12.73 17.74 5.37
N SER A 36 -14.02 17.46 5.47
CA SER A 36 -14.80 17.51 6.71
C SER A 36 -14.90 16.15 7.42
N GLU A 37 -14.37 15.10 6.80
CA GLU A 37 -14.36 13.74 7.33
C GLU A 37 -12.95 13.17 7.27
N VAL A 38 -12.61 12.36 8.27
CA VAL A 38 -11.36 11.59 8.33
C VAL A 38 -11.65 10.18 7.84
N PRO A 39 -10.84 9.63 6.92
CA PRO A 39 -10.95 8.23 6.51
C PRO A 39 -10.88 7.29 7.71
N GLU A 40 -11.72 6.25 7.73
CA GLU A 40 -11.79 5.32 8.87
C GLU A 40 -10.44 4.70 9.23
N CYS A 41 -9.64 4.36 8.23
CA CYS A 41 -8.32 3.76 8.44
C CYS A 41 -7.31 4.70 9.11
N PHE A 42 -7.55 6.02 9.11
CA PHE A 42 -6.72 7.05 9.76
C PHE A 42 -7.37 7.65 11.00
N ARG A 43 -8.57 7.20 11.37
CA ARG A 43 -9.35 7.80 12.45
C ARG A 43 -8.68 7.57 13.81
N GLU A 44 -8.64 8.64 14.61
CA GLU A 44 -8.26 8.53 16.01
C GLU A 44 -9.19 7.54 16.75
N GLY A 45 -8.61 6.71 17.62
CA GLY A 45 -9.34 5.65 18.33
C GLY A 45 -9.49 4.34 17.56
N ASN A 46 -9.14 4.31 16.25
CA ASN A 46 -9.08 3.08 15.48
C ASN A 46 -7.74 2.35 15.71
N GLY A 47 -7.59 1.78 16.90
CA GLY A 47 -6.35 1.15 17.33
C GLY A 47 -5.36 2.15 17.96
N THR A 48 -4.34 1.63 18.61
CA THR A 48 -3.21 2.39 19.18
C THR A 48 -1.97 1.52 19.10
N MET A 49 -0.80 2.02 19.45
CA MET A 49 0.43 1.21 19.55
C MET A 49 0.29 0.02 20.50
N LEU A 50 -0.64 0.07 21.44
CA LEU A 50 -0.91 -0.97 22.43
C LEU A 50 -2.21 -1.74 22.18
N LYS A 51 -2.98 -1.36 21.17
CA LYS A 51 -4.26 -2.00 20.85
C LYS A 51 -4.39 -2.20 19.34
N TYR A 52 -4.30 -3.46 18.94
CA TYR A 52 -4.45 -3.84 17.52
C TYR A 52 -5.85 -3.51 16.98
N SER A 53 -5.89 -3.03 15.75
CA SER A 53 -7.11 -2.91 14.94
C SER A 53 -6.84 -3.36 13.51
N PRO A 54 -7.65 -4.28 12.96
CA PRO A 54 -7.49 -4.78 11.58
C PRO A 54 -7.88 -3.75 10.52
N THR A 55 -8.57 -2.67 10.90
CA THR A 55 -9.01 -1.58 10.00
C THR A 55 -8.12 -0.34 10.09
N SER A 56 -7.10 -0.36 10.94
CA SER A 56 -6.17 0.75 11.12
C SER A 56 -5.03 0.67 10.10
N ALA A 57 -4.81 1.76 9.36
CA ALA A 57 -3.67 1.88 8.46
C ALA A 57 -2.34 1.76 9.21
N PHE A 58 -2.24 2.30 10.42
CA PHE A 58 -1.05 2.15 11.26
C PHE A 58 -0.62 0.68 11.37
N TRP A 59 -1.53 -0.23 11.73
CA TRP A 59 -1.20 -1.64 11.89
C TRP A 59 -0.89 -2.34 10.58
N LEU A 60 -1.66 -2.05 9.53
CA LEU A 60 -1.47 -2.67 8.22
C LEU A 60 -0.14 -2.27 7.58
N PHE A 61 0.17 -0.98 7.55
CA PHE A 61 1.40 -0.47 6.94
C PHE A 61 2.63 -0.91 7.72
N ASN A 62 2.60 -0.81 9.05
CA ASN A 62 3.67 -1.33 9.92
C ASN A 62 3.94 -2.82 9.67
N ARG A 63 2.90 -3.64 9.50
CA ARG A 63 3.07 -5.07 9.23
C ARG A 63 3.77 -5.31 7.89
N VAL A 64 3.36 -4.62 6.84
CA VAL A 64 4.01 -4.69 5.52
C VAL A 64 5.48 -4.28 5.62
N THR A 65 5.78 -3.15 6.27
CA THR A 65 7.14 -2.66 6.48
C THR A 65 8.00 -3.65 7.27
N ASN A 66 7.50 -4.13 8.41
CA ASN A 66 8.26 -5.08 9.23
C ASN A 66 8.49 -6.41 8.50
N PHE A 67 7.54 -6.85 7.68
CA PHE A 67 7.73 -8.02 6.84
C PHE A 67 8.80 -7.77 5.75
N ALA A 68 8.80 -6.57 5.16
CA ALA A 68 9.80 -6.19 4.16
C ALA A 68 11.23 -6.23 4.72
N TYR A 69 11.44 -5.83 5.97
CA TYR A 69 12.76 -5.87 6.60
C TYR A 69 13.35 -7.28 6.73
N MET A 70 12.52 -8.31 6.69
CA MET A 70 13.03 -9.70 6.70
C MET A 70 13.79 -10.05 5.42
N ARG A 71 13.49 -9.34 4.30
CA ARG A 71 14.06 -9.61 2.98
C ARG A 71 13.96 -8.39 2.08
N TYR A 72 14.54 -7.31 2.54
CA TYR A 72 14.32 -5.97 2.01
C TYR A 72 14.67 -5.83 0.52
N ASP A 73 15.77 -6.45 0.09
CA ASP A 73 16.24 -6.42 -1.30
C ASP A 73 15.19 -6.88 -2.32
N MET A 74 14.39 -7.87 -1.96
CA MET A 74 13.37 -8.44 -2.83
C MET A 74 11.99 -7.85 -2.59
N ILE A 75 11.58 -7.77 -1.32
CA ILE A 75 10.23 -7.34 -0.95
C ILE A 75 10.02 -5.86 -1.26
N SER A 76 11.04 -5.03 -1.03
CA SER A 76 10.95 -3.59 -1.36
C SER A 76 10.76 -3.34 -2.85
N ALA A 77 11.29 -4.22 -3.71
CA ALA A 77 11.09 -4.10 -5.17
C ALA A 77 9.62 -4.31 -5.58
N ASP A 78 8.95 -5.30 -4.98
CA ASP A 78 7.51 -5.50 -5.21
C ASP A 78 6.67 -4.34 -4.64
N ILE A 79 6.99 -3.89 -3.41
CA ILE A 79 6.32 -2.74 -2.80
C ILE A 79 6.49 -1.50 -3.68
N ARG A 80 7.70 -1.24 -4.19
CA ARG A 80 7.97 -0.06 -5.03
C ARG A 80 7.13 -0.04 -6.29
N LYS A 81 6.93 -1.17 -6.96
CA LYS A 81 6.02 -1.24 -8.11
C LYS A 81 4.61 -0.76 -7.76
N VAL A 82 4.11 -1.18 -6.59
CA VAL A 82 2.77 -0.79 -6.13
C VAL A 82 2.69 0.69 -5.79
N VAL A 83 3.72 1.22 -5.11
CA VAL A 83 3.83 2.65 -4.78
C VAL A 83 3.87 3.49 -6.05
N ASP A 84 4.75 3.16 -7.00
CA ASP A 84 4.93 3.92 -8.24
C ASP A 84 3.64 3.92 -9.09
N ALA A 85 2.99 2.77 -9.21
CA ALA A 85 1.72 2.68 -9.93
C ALA A 85 0.60 3.49 -9.25
N TRP A 86 0.55 3.48 -7.92
CA TRP A 86 -0.44 4.23 -7.14
C TRP A 86 -0.21 5.73 -7.26
N GLU A 87 0.99 6.21 -6.94
CA GLU A 87 1.30 7.63 -6.89
C GLU A 87 1.24 8.31 -8.26
N ASN A 88 1.70 7.63 -9.33
CA ASN A 88 1.58 8.14 -10.70
C ASN A 88 0.12 8.31 -11.11
N GLY A 89 -0.75 7.37 -10.77
CA GLY A 89 -2.19 7.48 -11.08
C GLY A 89 -2.91 8.57 -10.28
N LEU A 90 -2.39 8.97 -9.12
CA LEU A 90 -3.03 10.00 -8.29
C LEU A 90 -2.92 11.40 -8.88
N LEU A 91 -1.86 11.72 -9.62
CA LEU A 91 -1.68 13.04 -10.21
C LEU A 91 -2.82 13.38 -11.19
N GLU A 92 -3.21 12.42 -12.03
CA GLU A 92 -4.33 12.58 -12.96
C GLU A 92 -5.66 12.68 -12.20
N GLN A 93 -5.88 11.83 -11.20
CA GLN A 93 -7.10 11.86 -10.38
C GLN A 93 -7.26 13.16 -9.60
N VAL A 94 -6.17 13.73 -9.08
CA VAL A 94 -6.18 15.05 -8.43
C VAL A 94 -6.55 16.14 -9.42
N ALA A 95 -5.99 16.13 -10.63
CA ALA A 95 -6.35 17.11 -11.66
C ALA A 95 -7.84 17.03 -12.05
N GLU A 96 -8.37 15.82 -12.18
CA GLU A 96 -9.80 15.61 -12.47
C GLU A 96 -10.71 16.10 -11.34
N VAL A 97 -10.38 15.77 -10.09
CA VAL A 97 -11.22 16.19 -8.96
C VAL A 97 -11.12 17.70 -8.72
N ASP A 98 -9.97 18.31 -8.95
CA ASP A 98 -9.80 19.75 -8.92
C ASP A 98 -10.74 20.46 -9.93
N ALA A 99 -10.78 19.96 -11.16
CA ALA A 99 -11.68 20.48 -12.19
C ALA A 99 -13.16 20.35 -11.77
N LYS A 100 -13.55 19.18 -11.24
CA LYS A 100 -14.89 18.95 -10.72
C LYS A 100 -15.24 19.85 -9.54
N ALA A 101 -14.29 20.10 -8.65
CA ALA A 101 -14.47 20.91 -7.44
C ALA A 101 -14.59 22.43 -7.73
N GLN A 102 -14.14 22.88 -8.90
CA GLN A 102 -14.28 24.27 -9.32
C GLN A 102 -15.68 24.58 -9.89
N VAL A 103 -16.45 23.60 -10.33
CA VAL A 103 -17.78 23.79 -10.91
C VAL A 103 -18.82 24.32 -9.92
N PRO A 104 -18.92 23.84 -8.66
CA PRO A 104 -19.90 24.33 -7.71
C PRO A 104 -19.65 25.81 -7.34
N ALA A 105 -20.70 26.64 -7.42
CA ALA A 105 -20.64 28.04 -7.00
C ALA A 105 -20.49 28.22 -5.47
N SER A 106 -20.78 27.17 -4.68
CA SER A 106 -20.70 27.21 -3.23
C SER A 106 -19.49 26.47 -2.69
N LYS A 107 -18.85 27.04 -1.67
CA LYS A 107 -17.77 26.38 -0.90
C LYS A 107 -18.20 25.02 -0.35
N GLN A 108 -19.45 24.91 0.13
CA GLN A 108 -19.97 23.66 0.68
C GLN A 108 -20.06 22.57 -0.40
N GLY A 109 -20.51 22.90 -1.61
CA GLY A 109 -20.54 21.95 -2.74
C GLY A 109 -19.15 21.46 -3.10
N ARG A 110 -18.18 22.36 -3.17
CA ARG A 110 -16.78 22.04 -3.39
C ARG A 110 -16.24 21.12 -2.30
N ASN A 111 -16.40 21.47 -1.04
CA ASN A 111 -15.86 20.69 0.08
C ASN A 111 -16.43 19.28 0.11
N ARG A 112 -17.69 19.06 -0.28
CA ARG A 112 -18.26 17.71 -0.38
C ARG A 112 -17.50 16.85 -1.38
N ILE A 113 -17.22 17.39 -2.58
CA ILE A 113 -16.46 16.68 -3.63
C ILE A 113 -15.07 16.29 -3.11
N LEU A 114 -14.37 17.26 -2.50
CA LEU A 114 -13.00 17.06 -2.00
C LEU A 114 -12.95 16.09 -0.81
N THR A 115 -13.95 16.15 0.08
CA THR A 115 -14.08 15.21 1.20
C THR A 115 -14.30 13.79 0.69
N THR A 116 -15.28 13.60 -0.21
CA THR A 116 -15.57 12.29 -0.80
C THR A 116 -14.33 11.70 -1.46
N PHE A 117 -13.64 12.48 -2.29
CA PHE A 117 -12.41 12.02 -2.94
C PHE A 117 -11.33 11.62 -1.92
N SER A 118 -11.08 12.44 -0.89
CA SER A 118 -10.07 12.15 0.13
C SER A 118 -10.37 10.84 0.87
N VAL A 119 -11.63 10.65 1.29
CA VAL A 119 -12.05 9.46 2.05
C VAL A 119 -12.00 8.20 1.18
N GLU A 120 -12.57 8.26 -0.03
CA GLU A 120 -12.60 7.11 -0.93
C GLU A 120 -11.21 6.69 -1.41
N THR A 121 -10.32 7.66 -1.69
CA THR A 121 -8.96 7.39 -2.14
C THR A 121 -8.14 6.73 -1.02
N ALA A 122 -8.27 7.22 0.21
CA ALA A 122 -7.63 6.60 1.37
C ALA A 122 -8.14 5.17 1.62
N GLN A 123 -9.44 4.92 1.47
CA GLN A 123 -10.01 3.57 1.60
C GLN A 123 -9.50 2.63 0.49
N LYS A 124 -9.46 3.10 -0.75
CA LYS A 124 -8.90 2.33 -1.88
C LYS A 124 -7.43 1.97 -1.65
N LEU A 125 -6.64 2.90 -1.09
CA LEU A 125 -5.27 2.63 -0.71
C LEU A 125 -5.18 1.54 0.36
N PHE A 126 -5.99 1.65 1.41
CA PHE A 126 -6.05 0.65 2.49
C PHE A 126 -6.38 -0.74 1.94
N ASP A 127 -7.38 -0.83 1.07
CA ASP A 127 -7.80 -2.10 0.45
C ASP A 127 -6.68 -2.69 -0.44
N ARG A 128 -5.99 -1.84 -1.20
CA ARG A 128 -4.85 -2.24 -2.03
C ARG A 128 -3.70 -2.75 -1.17
N TRP A 129 -3.40 -2.06 -0.06
CA TRP A 129 -2.37 -2.48 0.89
C TRP A 129 -2.71 -3.79 1.62
N SER A 130 -4.00 -4.02 1.90
CA SER A 130 -4.48 -5.29 2.44
C SER A 130 -4.30 -6.47 1.47
N LYS A 131 -4.41 -6.22 0.17
CA LYS A 131 -4.09 -7.23 -0.85
C LYS A 131 -2.58 -7.44 -0.96
N LEU A 132 -1.79 -6.37 -0.93
CA LEU A 132 -0.33 -6.42 -0.95
C LEU A 132 0.23 -7.22 0.23
N ASP A 133 -0.29 -6.99 1.43
CA ASP A 133 0.09 -7.76 2.62
C ASP A 133 -0.08 -9.27 2.40
N LYS A 134 -1.22 -9.69 1.86
CA LYS A 134 -1.49 -11.10 1.55
C LYS A 134 -0.57 -11.64 0.46
N TYR A 135 -0.33 -10.86 -0.59
CA TYR A 135 0.59 -11.23 -1.66
C TYR A 135 2.00 -11.48 -1.12
N LEU A 136 2.53 -10.55 -0.32
CA LEU A 136 3.86 -10.66 0.25
C LEU A 136 3.98 -11.87 1.18
N LEU A 137 2.97 -12.12 2.02
CA LEU A 137 2.91 -13.30 2.87
C LEU A 137 2.99 -14.58 2.04
N ILE A 138 2.20 -14.71 0.98
CA ILE A 138 2.20 -15.90 0.13
C ILE A 138 3.54 -16.05 -0.55
N LYS A 139 4.06 -14.99 -1.16
CA LYS A 139 5.28 -15.04 -1.97
C LYS A 139 6.53 -15.36 -1.16
N TYR A 140 6.65 -14.80 0.05
CA TYR A 140 7.91 -14.77 0.81
C TYR A 140 7.88 -15.51 2.16
N MET A 141 6.77 -16.13 2.54
CA MET A 141 6.68 -16.86 3.81
C MET A 141 7.72 -17.99 3.89
N ASP A 142 8.26 -18.19 5.10
CA ASP A 142 9.23 -19.23 5.43
C ASP A 142 10.57 -19.12 4.69
N GLY A 143 10.96 -17.89 4.32
CA GLY A 143 12.21 -17.65 3.59
C GLY A 143 12.18 -18.08 2.12
N ASN A 144 11.03 -18.49 1.63
CA ASN A 144 10.83 -18.93 0.25
C ASN A 144 10.52 -17.73 -0.66
N VAL A 145 10.80 -17.91 -1.96
CA VAL A 145 10.30 -17.01 -3.01
C VAL A 145 9.52 -17.85 -3.99
N LYS A 146 8.21 -17.76 -3.95
CA LYS A 146 7.36 -18.51 -4.88
C LYS A 146 7.42 -17.89 -6.27
N SER A 147 7.49 -18.75 -7.28
CA SER A 147 7.31 -18.33 -8.67
C SER A 147 5.87 -17.90 -8.91
N GLU A 148 5.68 -16.96 -9.84
CA GLU A 148 4.38 -16.37 -10.12
C GLU A 148 4.16 -16.16 -11.63
N HIS A 149 2.90 -16.10 -12.04
CA HIS A 149 2.48 -15.65 -13.35
C HIS A 149 2.16 -14.15 -13.28
N GLY A 150 2.85 -13.36 -14.11
CA GLY A 150 2.76 -11.91 -14.03
C GLY A 150 3.58 -11.32 -12.87
N ASP A 151 3.07 -10.29 -12.24
CA ASP A 151 3.73 -9.63 -11.12
C ASP A 151 2.73 -9.19 -10.01
N VAL A 152 3.23 -8.42 -9.03
CA VAL A 152 2.41 -7.92 -7.93
C VAL A 152 1.20 -7.10 -8.39
N LEU A 153 1.33 -6.32 -9.46
CA LEU A 153 0.21 -5.50 -9.98
C LEU A 153 -0.89 -6.39 -10.55
N ASP A 154 -0.52 -7.43 -11.30
CA ASP A 154 -1.48 -8.41 -11.84
C ASP A 154 -2.25 -9.10 -10.72
N TYR A 155 -1.58 -9.45 -9.63
CA TYR A 155 -2.24 -10.02 -8.44
C TYR A 155 -3.23 -9.04 -7.81
N LEU A 156 -2.81 -7.79 -7.59
CA LEU A 156 -3.64 -6.78 -6.92
C LEU A 156 -4.87 -6.41 -7.75
N ASP A 157 -4.73 -6.38 -9.07
CA ASP A 157 -5.78 -6.00 -10.00
C ASP A 157 -6.70 -7.18 -10.39
N GLY A 158 -6.34 -8.40 -9.95
CA GLY A 158 -7.12 -9.61 -10.23
C GLY A 158 -6.96 -10.14 -11.65
N ASN A 159 -5.92 -9.72 -12.36
CA ASN A 159 -5.65 -10.11 -13.75
C ASN A 159 -4.98 -11.49 -13.87
N ALA A 160 -4.44 -11.99 -12.78
CA ALA A 160 -3.62 -13.20 -12.74
C ALA A 160 -4.43 -14.49 -12.55
N GLY A 161 -5.55 -14.70 -13.16
CA GLY A 161 -6.29 -15.99 -13.15
C GLY A 161 -6.37 -16.70 -11.80
N ALA A 162 -6.86 -17.94 -11.78
CA ALA A 162 -7.08 -18.73 -10.56
C ALA A 162 -5.78 -19.19 -9.86
N ALA A 163 -4.64 -19.11 -10.51
CA ALA A 163 -3.35 -19.57 -9.99
C ALA A 163 -2.25 -18.55 -10.29
N HIS A 164 -2.24 -17.43 -9.53
CA HIS A 164 -1.15 -16.45 -9.66
C HIS A 164 0.20 -17.05 -9.27
N PHE A 165 0.25 -17.77 -8.16
CA PHE A 165 1.47 -18.46 -7.74
C PHE A 165 1.52 -19.88 -8.34
N VAL A 166 2.70 -20.26 -8.83
CA VAL A 166 2.92 -21.55 -9.49
C VAL A 166 3.15 -22.62 -8.45
N GLU A 167 2.39 -23.71 -8.53
CA GLU A 167 2.70 -24.93 -7.80
C GLU A 167 3.98 -25.57 -8.36
N ASN A 168 4.88 -26.02 -7.50
CA ASN A 168 5.97 -26.85 -7.96
C ASN A 168 5.47 -28.27 -8.22
N GLY A 169 6.17 -29.00 -9.09
CA GLY A 169 5.76 -30.32 -9.62
C GLY A 169 5.62 -31.46 -8.61
N ASN A 170 5.75 -31.20 -7.29
CA ASN A 170 5.55 -32.22 -6.25
C ASN A 170 4.23 -32.06 -5.48
N GLY A 171 3.36 -31.17 -5.91
CA GLY A 171 2.03 -30.91 -5.32
C GLY A 171 2.06 -30.29 -3.92
N ARG A 172 3.20 -29.82 -3.44
CA ARG A 172 3.36 -29.27 -2.09
C ARG A 172 3.50 -27.77 -2.03
N GLN A 173 3.38 -27.05 -3.13
CA GLN A 173 3.66 -25.59 -3.21
C GLN A 173 5.01 -25.22 -2.58
N ILE A 174 5.99 -26.12 -2.64
CA ILE A 174 7.34 -25.84 -2.18
C ILE A 174 8.02 -25.07 -3.31
N PRO A 175 8.62 -23.90 -3.06
CA PRO A 175 9.29 -23.13 -4.09
C PRO A 175 10.46 -23.92 -4.69
N ASP A 176 10.69 -23.75 -5.99
CA ASP A 176 11.81 -24.36 -6.70
C ASP A 176 13.17 -23.97 -6.13
N LYS A 177 13.23 -22.83 -5.44
CA LYS A 177 14.43 -22.35 -4.73
C LYS A 177 14.05 -21.87 -3.35
N ILE A 178 14.43 -22.64 -2.35
CA ILE A 178 14.50 -22.18 -0.97
C ILE A 178 15.80 -21.39 -0.85
N GLN A 179 15.70 -20.08 -0.72
CA GLN A 179 16.86 -19.25 -0.42
C GLN A 179 17.02 -19.20 1.10
N PHE A 180 17.76 -20.11 1.66
CA PHE A 180 18.22 -19.97 3.03
C PHE A 180 19.25 -18.83 3.12
N PRO A 181 19.24 -18.00 4.17
CA PRO A 181 20.42 -17.25 4.52
C PRO A 181 21.56 -18.25 4.61
N GLY A 182 22.65 -17.99 3.89
CA GLY A 182 23.71 -18.97 3.71
C GLY A 182 24.33 -19.40 5.04
N TYR A 183 23.87 -20.50 5.56
CA TYR A 183 24.61 -21.15 6.62
C TYR A 183 25.97 -21.57 6.08
N ASN A 184 27.04 -21.18 6.76
CA ASN A 184 28.36 -21.56 6.36
C ASN A 184 28.54 -23.08 6.47
N GLU A 185 29.48 -23.64 5.73
CA GLU A 185 29.73 -25.09 5.70
C GLU A 185 30.06 -25.69 7.08
N LYS A 186 30.63 -24.88 7.98
CA LYS A 186 30.93 -25.29 9.36
C LYS A 186 29.64 -25.57 10.14
N TRP A 187 28.62 -24.71 9.96
CA TRP A 187 27.32 -24.91 10.60
C TRP A 187 26.61 -26.14 10.02
N LYS A 188 26.59 -26.31 8.70
CA LYS A 188 25.98 -27.47 8.04
C LYS A 188 26.58 -28.79 8.53
N ARG A 189 27.91 -28.85 8.75
CA ARG A 189 28.59 -30.03 9.30
C ARG A 189 28.27 -30.28 10.79
N ALA A 190 27.89 -29.25 11.52
CA ALA A 190 27.57 -29.38 12.95
C ALA A 190 26.18 -29.91 13.22
N VAL A 191 25.23 -29.70 12.27
CA VAL A 191 23.80 -30.06 12.44
C VAL A 191 23.33 -31.19 11.50
N GLY A 192 24.14 -31.62 10.54
CA GLY A 192 23.90 -32.77 9.65
C GLY A 192 24.61 -34.00 10.13
#